data_ad8914fa1ce1031110be941048f96451
#
_entry.id   ad8914fa1ce1031110be941048f96451
#
_cell.length_a   1.000
_cell.length_b   1.000
_cell.length_c   1.000
_cell.angle_alpha   90.00
_cell.angle_beta   90.00
_cell.angle_gamma   90.00
#
_symmetry.space_group_name_H-M   'P 1'
#
loop_
_entity.id
_entity.type
_entity.pdbx_description
1 polymer ?
#
loop_
_entity_poly.entity_id
_entity_poly.type
_entity_poly.pdbx_seq_one_letter_code
_entity_poly.pdbx_strand_id
1 'polypeptide(L)'
;MDSDRLDADLEPIGSLSDPTRRRLYVFVSRSSSPVSRDEAADAVGIPRQTAAYHLDRLAAQGLVEIEFSRRTGRTGPGAGRPAKLYRRSQRDHEVSLPPRRYGLAARVLLAAVSSGSVQRRDLVRAARNVGVEIGAAGLERALDDTGYDPVVEEGEIRFRNCPFHALKEDDQRTVCNLNLGLVEGILRGASDVRTAFLEPSDDYCCVRIRD
;
A
#
# COMPACT_ATOMS: atom_id res chain seq x y z
N MET A 1 5.92 -14.11 -4.81
CA MET A 1 5.13 -13.39 -3.75
C MET A 1 5.62 -13.88 -2.41
N ASP A 2 6.22 -13.00 -1.64
CA ASP A 2 6.74 -13.31 -0.31
C ASP A 2 5.59 -13.58 0.68
N SER A 3 5.62 -14.74 1.36
CA SER A 3 4.59 -15.17 2.32
C SER A 3 4.53 -14.23 3.52
N ASP A 4 5.69 -13.84 4.06
CA ASP A 4 5.77 -13.01 5.26
C ASP A 4 5.18 -11.61 5.00
N ARG A 5 5.36 -11.09 3.79
CA ARG A 5 4.78 -9.83 3.37
C ARG A 5 3.26 -9.93 3.20
N LEU A 6 2.78 -11.02 2.59
CA LEU A 6 1.34 -11.25 2.47
C LEU A 6 0.67 -11.34 3.84
N ASP A 7 1.29 -12.06 4.79
CA ASP A 7 0.79 -12.18 6.15
C ASP A 7 0.73 -10.82 6.86
N ALA A 8 1.76 -9.98 6.71
CA ALA A 8 1.81 -8.63 7.26
C ALA A 8 0.74 -7.70 6.67
N ASP A 9 0.42 -7.85 5.38
CA ASP A 9 -0.63 -7.06 4.71
C ASP A 9 -2.04 -7.56 5.10
N LEU A 10 -2.21 -8.87 5.30
CA LEU A 10 -3.49 -9.50 5.68
C LEU A 10 -3.85 -9.31 7.15
N GLU A 11 -2.88 -9.25 8.06
CA GLU A 11 -3.11 -9.24 9.50
C GLU A 11 -4.00 -8.07 9.97
N PRO A 12 -3.79 -6.80 9.55
CA PRO A 12 -4.67 -5.69 9.91
C PRO A 12 -6.11 -5.91 9.42
N ILE A 13 -6.28 -6.32 8.17
CA ILE A 13 -7.60 -6.54 7.55
C ILE A 13 -8.28 -7.75 8.20
N GLY A 14 -7.55 -8.85 8.38
CA GLY A 14 -8.02 -10.05 9.07
C GLY A 14 -8.46 -9.78 10.51
N SER A 15 -7.82 -8.81 11.16
CA SER A 15 -8.23 -8.35 12.49
C SER A 15 -9.69 -7.87 12.52
N LEU A 16 -10.21 -7.30 11.45
CA LEU A 16 -11.59 -6.81 11.32
C LEU A 16 -12.62 -7.94 11.04
N SER A 17 -12.19 -9.20 10.94
CA SER A 17 -13.11 -10.36 10.86
C SER A 17 -13.92 -10.51 12.14
N ASP A 18 -13.36 -10.15 13.31
CA ASP A 18 -14.08 -10.11 14.58
C ASP A 18 -15.16 -9.01 14.54
N PRO A 19 -16.46 -9.35 14.73
CA PRO A 19 -17.55 -8.38 14.61
C PRO A 19 -17.46 -7.25 15.65
N THR A 20 -17.01 -7.53 16.85
CA THR A 20 -16.88 -6.52 17.92
C THR A 20 -15.77 -5.53 17.59
N ARG A 21 -14.63 -6.04 17.14
CA ARG A 21 -13.48 -5.24 16.72
C ARG A 21 -13.82 -4.35 15.53
N ARG A 22 -14.54 -4.90 14.55
CA ARG A 22 -15.02 -4.15 13.39
C ARG A 22 -15.99 -3.01 13.79
N ARG A 23 -16.92 -3.25 14.71
CA ARG A 23 -17.83 -2.21 15.22
C ARG A 23 -17.06 -1.09 15.94
N LEU A 24 -16.08 -1.43 16.77
CA LEU A 24 -15.21 -0.46 17.44
C LEU A 24 -14.40 0.36 16.44
N TYR A 25 -13.80 -0.30 15.44
CA TYR A 25 -13.07 0.40 14.36
C TYR A 25 -13.96 1.40 13.63
N VAL A 26 -15.17 0.99 13.23
CA VAL A 26 -16.13 1.87 12.55
C VAL A 26 -16.52 3.05 13.42
N PHE A 27 -16.74 2.85 14.72
CA PHE A 27 -17.04 3.92 15.66
C PHE A 27 -15.88 4.93 15.75
N VAL A 28 -14.67 4.46 16.01
CA VAL A 28 -13.47 5.32 16.09
C VAL A 28 -13.23 6.07 14.77
N SER A 29 -13.38 5.39 13.62
CA SER A 29 -13.13 5.97 12.31
C SER A 29 -14.13 7.07 11.92
N ARG A 30 -15.34 7.04 12.47
CA ARG A 30 -16.39 8.04 12.22
C ARG A 30 -16.38 9.18 13.23
N SER A 31 -15.62 9.05 14.30
CA SER A 31 -15.54 10.06 15.35
C SER A 31 -14.67 11.23 14.87
N SER A 32 -15.15 12.46 15.05
CA SER A 32 -14.44 13.69 14.70
C SER A 32 -13.29 14.04 15.67
N SER A 33 -13.28 13.40 16.84
CA SER A 33 -12.27 13.59 17.88
C SER A 33 -11.84 12.23 18.45
N PRO A 34 -10.64 12.14 19.04
CA PRO A 34 -10.17 10.92 19.69
C PRO A 34 -11.12 10.47 20.79
N VAL A 35 -11.40 9.18 20.86
CA VAL A 35 -12.37 8.57 21.77
C VAL A 35 -11.71 7.76 22.85
N SER A 36 -12.28 7.75 24.04
CA SER A 36 -11.85 6.89 25.14
C SER A 36 -12.43 5.48 24.99
N ARG A 37 -11.86 4.52 25.72
CA ARG A 37 -12.41 3.17 25.81
C ARG A 37 -13.83 3.14 26.40
N ASP A 38 -14.17 4.11 27.28
CA ASP A 38 -15.48 4.17 27.91
C ASP A 38 -16.53 4.60 26.89
N GLU A 39 -16.28 5.66 26.13
CA GLU A 39 -17.15 6.12 25.04
C GLU A 39 -17.33 5.05 23.96
N ALA A 40 -16.27 4.35 23.63
CA ALA A 40 -16.32 3.27 22.65
C ALA A 40 -17.11 2.05 23.18
N ALA A 41 -16.98 1.72 24.48
CA ALA A 41 -17.72 0.66 25.13
C ALA A 41 -19.22 0.95 25.15
N ASP A 42 -19.60 2.16 25.53
CA ASP A 42 -21.00 2.62 25.58
C ASP A 42 -21.63 2.62 24.18
N ALA A 43 -20.90 3.18 23.19
CA ALA A 43 -21.40 3.28 21.82
C ALA A 43 -21.62 1.92 21.15
N VAL A 44 -20.81 0.91 21.51
CA VAL A 44 -20.88 -0.44 20.91
C VAL A 44 -21.72 -1.40 21.78
N GLY A 45 -22.05 -1.02 23.02
CA GLY A 45 -22.83 -1.81 23.95
C GLY A 45 -22.07 -3.04 24.46
N ILE A 46 -20.82 -2.87 24.89
CA ILE A 46 -19.95 -3.94 25.38
C ILE A 46 -19.24 -3.52 26.68
N PRO A 47 -18.75 -4.47 27.49
CA PRO A 47 -17.99 -4.13 28.69
C PRO A 47 -16.73 -3.31 28.35
N ARG A 48 -16.43 -2.32 29.22
CA ARG A 48 -15.25 -1.43 29.12
C ARG A 48 -13.93 -2.21 28.92
N GLN A 49 -13.77 -3.32 29.63
CA GLN A 49 -12.54 -4.12 29.52
C GLN A 49 -12.42 -4.81 28.16
N THR A 50 -13.54 -5.27 27.62
CA THR A 50 -13.60 -5.84 26.26
C THR A 50 -13.28 -4.79 25.21
N ALA A 51 -13.84 -3.57 25.34
CA ALA A 51 -13.53 -2.45 24.45
C ALA A 51 -12.02 -2.10 24.50
N ALA A 52 -11.45 -2.01 25.70
CA ALA A 52 -10.01 -1.74 25.87
C ALA A 52 -9.14 -2.78 25.16
N TYR A 53 -9.44 -4.08 25.35
CA TYR A 53 -8.72 -5.18 24.70
C TYR A 53 -8.75 -5.07 23.17
N HIS A 54 -9.95 -4.88 22.60
CA HIS A 54 -10.08 -4.81 21.14
C HIS A 54 -9.48 -3.53 20.55
N LEU A 55 -9.59 -2.38 21.24
CA LEU A 55 -8.96 -1.13 20.82
C LEU A 55 -7.43 -1.22 20.84
N ASP A 56 -6.86 -1.87 21.85
CA ASP A 56 -5.41 -2.10 21.92
C ASP A 56 -4.93 -3.06 20.82
N ARG A 57 -5.73 -4.06 20.46
CA ARG A 57 -5.46 -4.94 19.31
C ARG A 57 -5.51 -4.16 17.98
N LEU A 58 -6.52 -3.29 17.78
CA LEU A 58 -6.60 -2.42 16.62
C LEU A 58 -5.39 -1.47 16.52
N ALA A 59 -4.93 -0.97 17.66
CA ALA A 59 -3.74 -0.12 17.70
C ALA A 59 -2.46 -0.89 17.38
N ALA A 60 -2.31 -2.10 17.89
CA ALA A 60 -1.17 -2.98 17.56
C ALA A 60 -1.10 -3.32 16.06
N GLN A 61 -2.25 -3.36 15.36
CA GLN A 61 -2.36 -3.59 13.93
C GLN A 61 -2.27 -2.29 13.09
N GLY A 62 -2.07 -1.13 13.71
CA GLY A 62 -1.97 0.15 13.02
C GLY A 62 -3.28 0.68 12.42
N LEU A 63 -4.43 0.07 12.77
CA LEU A 63 -5.76 0.51 12.31
C LEU A 63 -6.27 1.73 13.07
N VAL A 64 -5.87 1.90 14.32
CA VAL A 64 -6.08 3.08 15.12
C VAL A 64 -4.79 3.55 15.77
N GLU A 65 -4.70 4.83 16.08
CA GLU A 65 -3.57 5.42 16.80
C GLU A 65 -3.97 5.71 18.24
N ILE A 66 -2.99 5.64 19.15
CA ILE A 66 -3.16 5.96 20.55
C ILE A 66 -2.59 7.36 20.80
N GLU A 67 -3.37 8.21 21.46
CA GLU A 67 -2.88 9.45 22.05
C GLU A 67 -3.19 9.53 23.52
N PHE A 68 -2.38 10.30 24.24
CA PHE A 68 -2.59 10.57 25.67
C PHE A 68 -2.94 12.04 25.87
N SER A 69 -4.16 12.31 26.27
CA SER A 69 -4.64 13.69 26.45
C SER A 69 -5.37 13.87 27.80
N ARG A 70 -5.25 15.07 28.36
CA ARG A 70 -5.99 15.47 29.54
C ARG A 70 -7.26 16.20 29.12
N ARG A 71 -8.42 15.56 29.25
CA ARG A 71 -9.71 16.14 28.87
C ARG A 71 -10.17 17.29 29.78
N THR A 72 -9.58 17.43 30.96
CA THR A 72 -10.01 18.42 31.96
C THR A 72 -9.34 19.80 31.82
N GLY A 73 -8.40 19.95 30.88
CA GLY A 73 -7.63 21.20 30.72
C GLY A 73 -6.74 21.56 31.91
N ARG A 74 -6.80 20.81 33.03
CA ARG A 74 -5.99 21.08 34.23
C ARG A 74 -4.53 20.66 34.01
N THR A 75 -3.60 21.56 34.33
CA THR A 75 -2.16 21.34 34.31
C THR A 75 -1.58 21.47 35.73
N GLY A 76 -0.51 20.75 36.03
CA GLY A 76 0.19 20.82 37.32
C GLY A 76 -0.02 19.60 38.25
N PRO A 77 0.55 19.65 39.48
CA PRO A 77 0.42 18.59 40.47
C PRO A 77 -1.07 18.36 40.82
N GLY A 78 -1.56 17.12 40.76
CA GLY A 78 -2.94 16.76 41.02
C GLY A 78 -3.88 16.75 39.79
N ALA A 79 -3.40 17.06 38.58
CA ALA A 79 -4.21 17.07 37.36
C ALA A 79 -4.62 15.68 36.84
N GLY A 80 -4.21 14.60 37.52
CA GLY A 80 -4.51 13.22 37.13
C GLY A 80 -3.65 12.69 35.97
N ARG A 81 -3.71 11.37 35.73
CA ARG A 81 -3.00 10.72 34.60
C ARG A 81 -3.72 11.07 33.30
N PRO A 82 -2.99 11.38 32.21
CA PRO A 82 -3.62 11.55 30.90
C PRO A 82 -4.45 10.32 30.50
N ALA A 83 -5.63 10.55 29.96
CA ALA A 83 -6.49 9.50 29.43
C ALA A 83 -5.89 8.94 28.14
N LYS A 84 -5.95 7.62 27.99
CA LYS A 84 -5.62 6.92 26.73
C LYS A 84 -6.82 7.05 25.80
N LEU A 85 -6.59 7.66 24.65
CA LEU A 85 -7.59 7.92 23.62
C LEU A 85 -7.17 7.22 22.33
N TYR A 86 -8.16 6.93 21.48
CA TYR A 86 -7.97 6.25 20.20
C TYR A 86 -8.57 7.10 19.09
N ARG A 87 -7.84 7.21 17.97
CA ARG A 87 -8.32 7.86 16.75
C ARG A 87 -8.00 6.98 15.54
N ARG A 88 -8.68 7.23 14.42
CA ARG A 88 -8.38 6.55 13.17
C ARG A 88 -6.91 6.80 12.78
N SER A 89 -6.21 5.75 12.38
CA SER A 89 -4.87 5.86 11.80
C SER A 89 -4.92 6.60 10.45
N GLN A 90 -3.85 7.30 10.12
CA GLN A 90 -3.63 7.88 8.79
C GLN A 90 -3.01 6.85 7.83
N ARG A 91 -2.64 5.68 8.33
CA ARG A 91 -2.07 4.60 7.52
C ARG A 91 -3.16 3.92 6.71
N ASP A 92 -2.94 3.78 5.40
CA ASP A 92 -3.78 3.00 4.53
C ASP A 92 -3.38 1.51 4.57
N HIS A 93 -4.37 0.64 4.53
CA HIS A 93 -4.21 -0.80 4.42
C HIS A 93 -4.95 -1.27 3.17
N GLU A 94 -4.19 -1.75 2.18
CA GLU A 94 -4.71 -2.27 0.92
C GLU A 94 -4.13 -3.64 0.64
N VAL A 95 -4.99 -4.61 0.32
CA VAL A 95 -4.59 -5.96 -0.10
C VAL A 95 -5.21 -6.26 -1.45
N SER A 96 -4.38 -6.74 -2.38
CA SER A 96 -4.82 -7.22 -3.68
C SER A 96 -4.20 -8.58 -3.97
N LEU A 97 -5.03 -9.54 -4.40
CA LEU A 97 -4.61 -10.90 -4.74
C LEU A 97 -5.05 -11.25 -6.18
N PRO A 98 -4.11 -11.47 -7.09
CA PRO A 98 -2.67 -11.26 -6.98
C PRO A 98 -2.31 -9.79 -6.79
N PRO A 99 -1.08 -9.44 -6.38
CA PRO A 99 -0.69 -8.06 -6.09
C PRO A 99 -0.94 -7.11 -7.25
N ARG A 100 -1.63 -5.99 -6.99
CA ARG A 100 -1.89 -4.90 -7.95
C ARG A 100 -1.41 -3.58 -7.36
N ARG A 101 -0.93 -2.69 -8.21
CA ARG A 101 -0.36 -1.39 -7.82
C ARG A 101 -0.99 -0.24 -8.60
N TYR A 102 -2.32 -0.13 -8.55
CA TYR A 102 -3.04 0.94 -9.25
C TYR A 102 -2.68 2.32 -8.73
N GLY A 103 -2.35 2.46 -7.44
CA GLY A 103 -1.80 3.69 -6.88
C GLY A 103 -0.48 4.10 -7.54
N LEU A 104 0.37 3.14 -7.93
CA LEU A 104 1.59 3.44 -8.70
C LEU A 104 1.26 3.98 -10.10
N ALA A 105 0.27 3.38 -10.80
CA ALA A 105 -0.22 3.89 -12.07
C ALA A 105 -0.75 5.32 -11.94
N ALA A 106 -1.53 5.60 -10.88
CA ALA A 106 -2.04 6.94 -10.59
C ALA A 106 -0.90 7.95 -10.34
N ARG A 107 0.16 7.59 -9.61
CA ARG A 107 1.34 8.45 -9.42
C ARG A 107 2.02 8.80 -10.74
N VAL A 108 2.19 7.82 -11.63
CA VAL A 108 2.77 8.05 -12.97
C VAL A 108 1.91 9.01 -13.79
N LEU A 109 0.58 8.82 -13.75
CA LEU A 109 -0.36 9.72 -14.44
C LEU A 109 -0.28 11.14 -13.89
N LEU A 110 -0.29 11.32 -12.56
CA LEU A 110 -0.16 12.63 -11.92
C LEU A 110 1.18 13.30 -12.29
N ALA A 111 2.28 12.57 -12.29
CA ALA A 111 3.59 13.10 -12.70
C ALA A 111 3.59 13.56 -14.16
N ALA A 112 2.94 12.81 -15.06
CA ALA A 112 2.82 13.18 -16.47
C ALA A 112 1.97 14.45 -16.65
N VAL A 113 0.81 14.51 -16.00
CA VAL A 113 -0.09 15.68 -16.05
C VAL A 113 0.59 16.94 -15.48
N SER A 114 1.30 16.81 -14.36
CA SER A 114 2.02 17.93 -13.72
C SER A 114 3.16 18.48 -14.61
N SER A 115 3.69 17.68 -15.53
CA SER A 115 4.68 18.14 -16.52
C SER A 115 4.09 18.94 -17.70
N GLY A 116 2.77 19.14 -17.72
CA GLY A 116 2.05 19.94 -18.73
C GLY A 116 1.76 19.20 -20.04
N SER A 117 1.93 17.88 -20.09
CA SER A 117 1.68 17.08 -21.29
C SER A 117 0.98 15.75 -20.92
N VAL A 118 0.06 15.30 -21.80
CA VAL A 118 -0.69 14.04 -21.64
C VAL A 118 -0.51 13.13 -22.86
N GLN A 119 0.63 13.24 -23.54
CA GLN A 119 0.95 12.33 -24.65
C GLN A 119 1.51 11.00 -24.10
N ARG A 120 1.29 9.91 -24.83
CA ARG A 120 1.79 8.57 -24.43
C ARG A 120 3.28 8.55 -24.09
N ARG A 121 4.11 9.28 -24.86
CA ARG A 121 5.55 9.40 -24.58
C ARG A 121 5.85 10.03 -23.22
N ASP A 122 5.00 10.91 -22.73
CA ASP A 122 5.18 11.60 -21.46
C ASP A 122 4.81 10.69 -20.29
N LEU A 123 3.81 9.82 -20.47
CA LEU A 123 3.49 8.74 -19.53
C LEU A 123 4.66 7.76 -19.38
N VAL A 124 5.26 7.33 -20.50
CA VAL A 124 6.43 6.43 -20.48
C VAL A 124 7.62 7.08 -19.77
N ARG A 125 7.87 8.38 -20.08
CA ARG A 125 8.94 9.14 -19.41
C ARG A 125 8.68 9.27 -17.90
N ALA A 126 7.45 9.59 -17.50
CA ALA A 126 7.06 9.68 -16.09
C ALA A 126 7.21 8.34 -15.39
N ALA A 127 6.78 7.24 -16.04
CA ALA A 127 6.95 5.89 -15.53
C ALA A 127 8.42 5.53 -15.31
N ARG A 128 9.29 5.90 -16.27
CA ARG A 128 10.74 5.70 -16.16
C ARG A 128 11.34 6.47 -14.97
N ASN A 129 10.94 7.71 -14.76
CA ASN A 129 11.43 8.51 -13.62
C ASN A 129 11.00 7.90 -12.28
N VAL A 130 9.73 7.52 -12.15
CA VAL A 130 9.21 6.82 -10.96
C VAL A 130 9.95 5.49 -10.77
N GLY A 131 10.22 4.76 -11.85
CA GLY A 131 11.01 3.53 -11.82
C GLY A 131 12.43 3.72 -11.28
N VAL A 132 13.11 4.81 -11.66
CA VAL A 132 14.46 5.15 -11.14
C VAL A 132 14.42 5.34 -9.61
N GLU A 133 13.43 6.05 -9.10
CA GLU A 133 13.26 6.24 -7.65
C GLU A 133 13.07 4.90 -6.92
N ILE A 134 12.23 4.03 -7.46
CA ILE A 134 11.94 2.70 -6.89
C ILE A 134 13.18 1.80 -6.96
N GLY A 135 13.86 1.80 -8.12
CA GLY A 135 15.04 0.97 -8.38
C GLY A 135 16.24 1.29 -7.49
N ALA A 136 16.31 2.48 -6.90
CA ALA A 136 17.36 2.86 -5.95
C ALA A 136 17.45 1.93 -4.73
N ALA A 137 16.41 1.17 -4.42
CA ALA A 137 16.40 0.15 -3.37
C ALA A 137 17.02 -1.20 -3.78
N GLY A 138 17.49 -1.32 -5.03
CA GLY A 138 17.96 -2.55 -5.66
C GLY A 138 16.87 -3.28 -6.45
N LEU A 139 17.30 -4.05 -7.48
CA LEU A 139 16.37 -4.64 -8.46
C LEU A 139 15.36 -5.60 -7.81
N GLU A 140 15.84 -6.57 -7.03
CA GLU A 140 15.00 -7.61 -6.43
C GLU A 140 13.91 -6.99 -5.56
N ARG A 141 14.31 -6.10 -4.66
CA ARG A 141 13.39 -5.40 -3.77
C ARG A 141 12.40 -4.51 -4.55
N ALA A 142 12.88 -3.80 -5.56
CA ALA A 142 12.04 -2.94 -6.39
C ALA A 142 10.95 -3.74 -7.13
N LEU A 143 11.30 -4.92 -7.67
CA LEU A 143 10.35 -5.81 -8.34
C LEU A 143 9.31 -6.37 -7.37
N ASP A 144 9.75 -6.81 -6.18
CA ASP A 144 8.83 -7.31 -5.15
C ASP A 144 7.89 -6.20 -4.62
N ASP A 145 8.43 -5.03 -4.28
CA ASP A 145 7.66 -3.87 -3.80
C ASP A 145 6.62 -3.38 -4.82
N THR A 146 6.90 -3.52 -6.11
CA THR A 146 5.97 -3.18 -7.19
C THR A 146 5.01 -4.31 -7.56
N GLY A 147 5.12 -5.47 -6.93
CA GLY A 147 4.20 -6.60 -7.09
C GLY A 147 4.45 -7.44 -8.33
N TYR A 148 5.62 -7.36 -8.93
CA TYR A 148 6.07 -8.33 -9.92
C TYR A 148 6.38 -9.68 -9.24
N ASP A 149 6.23 -10.77 -9.99
CA ASP A 149 6.62 -12.12 -9.56
C ASP A 149 7.65 -12.64 -10.57
N PRO A 150 8.94 -12.30 -10.37
CA PRO A 150 9.99 -12.61 -11.33
C PRO A 150 10.34 -14.10 -11.33
N VAL A 151 10.60 -14.64 -12.51
CA VAL A 151 11.15 -15.97 -12.74
C VAL A 151 12.24 -15.89 -13.80
N VAL A 152 13.34 -16.61 -13.58
CA VAL A 152 14.44 -16.69 -14.56
C VAL A 152 14.22 -17.94 -15.40
N GLU A 153 14.02 -17.76 -16.71
CA GLU A 153 13.86 -18.83 -17.70
C GLU A 153 14.66 -18.48 -18.95
N GLU A 154 15.46 -19.44 -19.43
CA GLU A 154 16.25 -19.32 -20.67
C GLU A 154 17.16 -18.06 -20.72
N GLY A 155 17.67 -17.60 -19.56
CA GLY A 155 18.51 -16.41 -19.47
C GLY A 155 17.74 -15.09 -19.44
N GLU A 156 16.42 -15.12 -19.47
CA GLU A 156 15.55 -13.95 -19.35
C GLU A 156 14.85 -13.90 -17.97
N ILE A 157 14.54 -12.70 -17.50
CA ILE A 157 13.60 -12.53 -16.38
C ILE A 157 12.22 -12.27 -16.97
N ARG A 158 11.29 -13.17 -16.66
CA ARG A 158 9.87 -13.06 -16.97
C ARG A 158 9.09 -12.77 -15.70
N PHE A 159 7.91 -12.20 -15.82
CA PHE A 159 7.07 -11.87 -14.68
C PHE A 159 5.76 -12.63 -14.75
N ARG A 160 5.48 -13.49 -13.77
CA ARG A 160 4.20 -14.23 -13.66
C ARG A 160 3.04 -13.31 -13.30
N ASN A 161 3.32 -12.16 -12.67
CA ASN A 161 2.32 -11.17 -12.34
C ASN A 161 2.64 -9.81 -12.99
N CYS A 162 1.60 -9.17 -13.53
CA CYS A 162 1.65 -7.78 -13.97
C CYS A 162 0.88 -6.91 -12.96
N PRO A 163 1.52 -5.93 -12.28
CA PRO A 163 0.83 -5.08 -11.29
C PRO A 163 -0.30 -4.25 -11.89
N PHE A 164 -0.35 -4.11 -13.22
CA PHE A 164 -1.35 -3.32 -13.96
C PHE A 164 -2.31 -4.17 -14.81
N HIS A 165 -2.41 -5.48 -14.54
CA HIS A 165 -3.06 -6.45 -15.43
C HIS A 165 -4.48 -6.03 -15.84
N ALA A 166 -5.35 -5.65 -14.90
CA ALA A 166 -6.73 -5.32 -15.22
C ALA A 166 -6.86 -4.04 -16.08
N LEU A 167 -5.90 -3.11 -16.00
CA LEU A 167 -5.91 -1.92 -16.85
C LEU A 167 -5.62 -2.21 -18.33
N LYS A 168 -5.14 -3.42 -18.66
CA LYS A 168 -4.92 -3.86 -20.04
C LYS A 168 -6.22 -3.98 -20.83
N GLU A 169 -7.35 -4.24 -20.17
CA GLU A 169 -8.65 -4.34 -20.80
C GLU A 169 -9.09 -3.00 -21.40
N ASP A 170 -8.68 -1.88 -20.80
CA ASP A 170 -9.02 -0.54 -21.26
C ASP A 170 -8.13 -0.09 -22.44
N ASP A 171 -6.81 -0.16 -22.28
CA ASP A 171 -5.82 0.16 -23.32
C ASP A 171 -4.50 -0.59 -23.09
N GLN A 172 -4.42 -1.81 -23.61
CA GLN A 172 -3.25 -2.67 -23.49
C GLN A 172 -1.97 -1.98 -23.97
N ARG A 173 -2.03 -1.26 -25.10
CA ARG A 173 -0.86 -0.63 -25.68
C ARG A 173 -0.28 0.46 -24.76
N THR A 174 -1.13 1.30 -24.20
CA THR A 174 -0.70 2.35 -23.27
C THR A 174 -0.16 1.74 -21.97
N VAL A 175 -0.86 0.76 -21.40
CA VAL A 175 -0.48 0.11 -20.14
C VAL A 175 0.83 -0.66 -20.28
N CYS A 176 1.02 -1.45 -21.36
CA CYS A 176 2.27 -2.19 -21.55
C CYS A 176 3.47 -1.26 -21.80
N ASN A 177 3.29 -0.13 -22.52
CA ASN A 177 4.37 0.84 -22.71
C ASN A 177 4.71 1.60 -21.41
N LEU A 178 3.70 1.98 -20.60
CA LEU A 178 3.92 2.53 -19.27
C LEU A 178 4.71 1.55 -18.40
N ASN A 179 4.32 0.29 -18.42
CA ASN A 179 4.96 -0.78 -17.67
C ASN A 179 6.42 -1.01 -18.12
N LEU A 180 6.68 -0.99 -19.43
CA LEU A 180 8.03 -1.04 -19.97
C LEU A 180 8.89 0.13 -19.44
N GLY A 181 8.37 1.35 -19.51
CA GLY A 181 9.08 2.53 -19.00
C GLY A 181 9.38 2.40 -17.50
N LEU A 182 8.46 1.85 -16.70
CA LEU A 182 8.66 1.62 -15.27
C LEU A 182 9.82 0.62 -15.03
N VAL A 183 9.83 -0.52 -15.73
CA VAL A 183 10.88 -1.54 -15.58
C VAL A 183 12.24 -1.03 -16.07
N GLU A 184 12.29 -0.28 -17.20
CA GLU A 184 13.51 0.40 -17.65
C GLU A 184 14.05 1.37 -16.59
N GLY A 185 13.15 2.09 -15.93
CA GLY A 185 13.49 2.98 -14.80
C GLY A 185 14.04 2.22 -13.61
N ILE A 186 13.40 1.11 -13.23
CA ILE A 186 13.86 0.25 -12.13
C ILE A 186 15.27 -0.29 -12.39
N LEU A 187 15.53 -0.82 -13.58
CA LEU A 187 16.87 -1.27 -13.98
C LEU A 187 17.91 -0.16 -13.84
N ARG A 188 17.58 1.02 -14.38
CA ARG A 188 18.47 2.20 -14.30
C ARG A 188 18.74 2.63 -12.86
N GLY A 189 17.71 2.68 -12.02
CA GLY A 189 17.83 3.05 -10.59
C GLY A 189 18.65 2.03 -9.79
N ALA A 190 18.55 0.75 -10.15
CA ALA A 190 19.32 -0.33 -9.57
C ALA A 190 20.75 -0.46 -10.14
N SER A 191 21.15 0.41 -11.09
CA SER A 191 22.42 0.31 -11.83
C SER A 191 22.60 -1.03 -12.55
N ASP A 192 21.48 -1.63 -12.99
CA ASP A 192 21.47 -2.89 -13.73
C ASP A 192 21.64 -2.61 -15.23
N VAL A 193 22.53 -3.33 -15.90
CA VAL A 193 22.90 -3.12 -17.29
C VAL A 193 21.99 -3.85 -18.29
N ARG A 194 21.13 -4.73 -17.80
CA ARG A 194 20.20 -5.49 -18.63
C ARG A 194 19.14 -4.59 -19.28
N THR A 195 18.50 -5.13 -20.31
CA THR A 195 17.54 -4.40 -21.11
C THR A 195 16.12 -4.95 -20.91
N ALA A 196 15.16 -4.06 -20.64
CA ALA A 196 13.74 -4.42 -20.66
C ALA A 196 13.19 -4.26 -22.09
N PHE A 197 12.25 -5.16 -22.47
CA PHE A 197 11.60 -5.13 -23.77
C PHE A 197 10.17 -5.66 -23.69
N LEU A 198 9.37 -5.38 -24.72
CA LEU A 198 8.00 -5.86 -24.83
C LEU A 198 7.94 -7.14 -25.66
N GLU A 199 7.36 -8.17 -25.09
CA GLU A 199 6.99 -9.39 -25.79
C GLU A 199 5.62 -9.88 -25.28
N PRO A 200 4.55 -9.73 -26.09
CA PRO A 200 3.21 -10.16 -25.71
C PRO A 200 3.18 -11.65 -25.34
N SER A 201 2.52 -11.96 -24.24
CA SER A 201 2.35 -13.34 -23.73
C SER A 201 0.99 -13.45 -23.06
N ASP A 202 0.39 -14.62 -23.11
CA ASP A 202 -0.86 -14.94 -22.41
C ASP A 202 -0.58 -15.37 -20.97
N ASP A 203 0.55 -16.04 -20.72
CA ASP A 203 0.90 -16.62 -19.42
C ASP A 203 1.73 -15.67 -18.53
N TYR A 204 2.42 -14.69 -19.13
CA TYR A 204 3.34 -13.78 -18.46
C TYR A 204 2.99 -12.32 -18.72
N CYS A 205 3.58 -11.44 -17.93
CA CYS A 205 3.59 -10.02 -18.23
C CYS A 205 4.24 -9.78 -19.62
N CYS A 206 3.75 -8.77 -20.35
CA CYS A 206 4.30 -8.36 -21.64
C CYS A 206 5.72 -7.75 -21.57
N VAL A 207 6.22 -7.43 -20.38
CA VAL A 207 7.59 -6.92 -20.18
C VAL A 207 8.50 -8.05 -19.73
N ARG A 208 9.69 -8.13 -20.34
CA ARG A 208 10.77 -9.07 -19.98
C ARG A 208 12.07 -8.30 -19.83
N ILE A 209 13.05 -8.92 -19.16
CA ILE A 209 14.42 -8.39 -19.01
C ILE A 209 15.40 -9.44 -19.52
N ARG A 210 16.38 -9.01 -20.29
CA ARG A 210 17.53 -9.83 -20.76
C ARG A 210 18.81 -9.01 -20.79
N ASP A 211 19.93 -9.72 -20.95
CA ASP A 211 21.27 -9.13 -21.15
C ASP A 211 21.36 -8.28 -22.42
#